data_2462ee39ecd56ba55d60dfb29c96d1a8
#
_entry.id   2462ee39ecd56ba55d60dfb29c96d1a8
#
_cell.length_a   1.000
_cell.length_b   1.000
_cell.length_c   1.000
_cell.angle_alpha   90.00
_cell.angle_beta   90.00
_cell.angle_gamma   90.00
#
_symmetry.space_group_name_H-M   'P 1'
#
loop_
_entity.id
_entity.type
_entity.pdbx_description
1 polymer ?
#
loop_
_entity_poly.entity_id
_entity_poly.type
_entity_poly.pdbx_seq_one_letter_code
_entity_poly.pdbx_strand_id
1 'polypeptide(L)'
;MPEIHFAARFAAKEAAFKALGTGWSAGVKWKDVEVERLESGKPELRLHGEALAHATAMGATRFHVSLTHDQLVSCAVVILEA
;
A
#
# COMPACT_ATOMS: atom_id res chain seq x y z
N MET A 1 -15.49 -11.19 -5.19
CA MET A 1 -15.24 -11.03 -6.64
C MET A 1 -13.79 -10.66 -6.88
N PRO A 2 -13.06 -11.45 -7.66
CA PRO A 2 -11.62 -11.23 -7.85
C PRO A 2 -11.28 -9.86 -8.38
N GLU A 3 -12.07 -9.33 -9.31
CA GLU A 3 -11.82 -8.03 -9.92
C GLU A 3 -11.89 -6.91 -8.91
N ILE A 4 -12.83 -6.98 -7.96
CA ILE A 4 -12.97 -5.97 -6.92
C ILE A 4 -11.77 -6.02 -5.98
N HIS A 5 -11.35 -7.21 -5.59
CA HIS A 5 -10.18 -7.37 -4.72
C HIS A 5 -8.92 -6.90 -5.41
N PHE A 6 -8.77 -7.21 -6.68
CA PHE A 6 -7.61 -6.76 -7.46
C PHE A 6 -7.56 -5.23 -7.53
N ALA A 7 -8.69 -4.60 -7.84
CA ALA A 7 -8.76 -3.14 -7.97
C ALA A 7 -8.44 -2.45 -6.63
N ALA A 8 -8.93 -2.99 -5.51
CA ALA A 8 -8.65 -2.44 -4.20
C ALA A 8 -7.17 -2.55 -3.85
N ARG A 9 -6.55 -3.68 -4.17
CA ARG A 9 -5.11 -3.86 -3.94
C ARG A 9 -4.28 -2.94 -4.82
N PHE A 10 -4.68 -2.78 -6.08
CA PHE A 10 -4.01 -1.86 -6.99
C PHE A 10 -4.06 -0.43 -6.44
N ALA A 11 -5.24 0.01 -6.01
CA ALA A 11 -5.40 1.34 -5.43
C ALA A 11 -4.53 1.53 -4.17
N ALA A 12 -4.44 0.51 -3.33
CA ALA A 12 -3.62 0.56 -2.13
C ALA A 12 -2.13 0.69 -2.47
N LYS A 13 -1.65 -0.05 -3.46
CA LYS A 13 -0.26 0.05 -3.90
C LYS A 13 0.04 1.42 -4.48
N GLU A 14 -0.86 1.95 -5.31
CA GLU A 14 -0.71 3.30 -5.86
C GLU A 14 -0.65 4.35 -4.75
N ALA A 15 -1.52 4.23 -3.75
CA ALA A 15 -1.53 5.12 -2.61
C ALA A 15 -0.23 5.03 -1.82
N ALA A 16 0.31 3.83 -1.65
CA ALA A 16 1.58 3.62 -0.95
C ALA A 16 2.75 4.28 -1.69
N PHE A 17 2.82 4.13 -3.02
CA PHE A 17 3.86 4.80 -3.80
C PHE A 17 3.77 6.32 -3.67
N LYS A 18 2.58 6.87 -3.64
CA LYS A 18 2.38 8.30 -3.45
C LYS A 18 2.80 8.74 -2.04
N ALA A 19 2.48 7.96 -1.04
CA ALA A 19 2.88 8.27 0.34
C ALA A 19 4.39 8.22 0.51
N LEU A 20 5.08 7.31 -0.19
CA LEU A 20 6.53 7.25 -0.20
C LEU A 20 7.15 8.44 -0.96
N GLY A 21 6.39 9.06 -1.86
CA GLY A 21 6.87 10.18 -2.65
C GLY A 21 7.77 9.79 -3.81
N THR A 22 7.95 8.50 -4.07
CA THR A 22 8.87 8.03 -5.10
C THR A 22 8.19 7.73 -6.44
N GLY A 23 6.90 7.41 -6.41
CA GLY A 23 6.26 6.81 -7.57
C GLY A 23 7.02 5.55 -7.96
N TRP A 24 7.42 5.46 -9.21
CA TRP A 24 8.17 4.32 -9.75
C TRP A 24 9.68 4.55 -9.75
N SER A 25 10.16 5.62 -9.13
CA SER A 25 11.57 5.96 -9.10
C SER A 25 12.26 5.40 -7.87
N ALA A 26 13.56 5.72 -7.72
CA ALA A 26 14.39 5.34 -6.56
C ALA A 26 14.51 3.83 -6.34
N GLY A 27 14.32 3.03 -7.39
CA GLY A 27 14.46 1.58 -7.31
C GLY A 27 13.30 0.87 -6.63
N VAL A 28 12.25 1.58 -6.27
CA VAL A 28 11.06 1.00 -5.64
C VAL A 28 10.29 0.19 -6.69
N LYS A 29 10.00 -1.07 -6.38
CA LYS A 29 9.32 -1.98 -7.29
C LYS A 29 7.91 -2.25 -6.83
N TRP A 30 7.04 -2.59 -7.78
CA TRP A 30 5.65 -2.94 -7.48
C TRP A 30 5.53 -4.01 -6.41
N LYS A 31 6.36 -5.05 -6.49
CA LYS A 31 6.35 -6.16 -5.55
C LYS A 31 6.85 -5.78 -4.16
N ASP A 32 7.50 -4.63 -4.01
CA ASP A 32 8.00 -4.18 -2.71
C ASP A 32 6.88 -3.67 -1.81
N VAL A 33 5.70 -3.46 -2.37
CA VAL A 33 4.52 -3.02 -1.63
C VAL A 33 3.49 -4.14 -1.68
N GLU A 34 3.21 -4.72 -0.53
CA GLU A 34 2.28 -5.84 -0.41
C GLU A 34 1.10 -5.45 0.46
N VAL A 35 -0.09 -5.82 0.02
CA VAL A 35 -1.30 -5.67 0.82
C VAL A 35 -1.82 -7.06 1.11
N GLU A 36 -1.84 -7.43 2.39
CA GLU A 36 -2.27 -8.74 2.85
C GLU A 36 -3.57 -8.59 3.62
N ARG A 37 -4.49 -9.53 3.42
CA ARG A 37 -5.72 -9.56 4.21
C ARG A 37 -5.54 -10.56 5.34
N LEU A 38 -5.67 -10.09 6.58
CA LEU A 38 -5.60 -10.93 7.76
C LEU A 38 -6.87 -11.78 7.90
N GLU A 39 -6.82 -12.80 8.74
CA GLU A 39 -8.00 -13.64 9.02
C GLU A 39 -9.21 -12.83 9.45
N SER A 40 -8.98 -11.75 10.19
CA SER A 40 -10.05 -10.85 10.63
C SER A 40 -10.72 -10.09 9.49
N GLY A 41 -10.15 -10.14 8.28
CA GLY A 41 -10.58 -9.34 7.15
C GLY A 41 -9.89 -8.00 7.05
N LYS A 42 -9.11 -7.62 8.05
CA LYS A 42 -8.40 -6.34 8.07
C LYS A 42 -7.25 -6.38 7.06
N PRO A 43 -7.10 -5.35 6.20
CA PRO A 43 -5.94 -5.25 5.34
C PRO A 43 -4.71 -4.79 6.13
N GLU A 44 -3.55 -5.27 5.71
CA GLU A 44 -2.27 -4.88 6.30
C GLU A 44 -1.30 -4.53 5.19
N LEU A 45 -0.63 -3.40 5.33
CA LEU A 45 0.39 -2.96 4.38
C LEU A 45 1.75 -3.43 4.85
N ARG A 46 2.47 -4.11 3.95
CA ARG A 46 3.84 -4.54 4.20
C ARG A 46 4.76 -3.97 3.14
N LEU A 47 5.85 -3.40 3.57
CA LEU A 47 6.87 -2.86 2.69
C LEU A 47 8.11 -3.73 2.75
N HIS A 48 8.73 -3.92 1.59
CA HIS A 48 9.94 -4.73 1.43
C HIS A 48 10.97 -3.96 0.62
N GLY A 49 12.21 -4.43 0.62
CA GLY A 49 13.26 -3.94 -0.25
C GLY A 49 13.44 -2.43 -0.21
N GLU A 50 13.52 -1.82 -1.37
CA GLU A 50 13.74 -0.38 -1.48
C GLU A 50 12.56 0.45 -0.96
N ALA A 51 11.33 -0.08 -1.03
CA ALA A 51 10.19 0.62 -0.46
C ALA A 51 10.33 0.73 1.06
N LEU A 52 10.74 -0.35 1.72
CA LEU A 52 10.97 -0.33 3.16
C LEU A 52 12.14 0.58 3.52
N ALA A 53 13.24 0.50 2.76
CA ALA A 53 14.39 1.35 3.00
C ALA A 53 14.02 2.83 2.90
N HIS A 54 13.23 3.18 1.90
CA HIS A 54 12.80 4.56 1.68
C HIS A 54 11.90 5.04 2.82
N ALA A 55 10.94 4.21 3.24
CA ALA A 55 10.06 4.54 4.36
C ALA A 55 10.87 4.74 5.64
N THR A 56 11.83 3.87 5.90
CA THR A 56 12.71 3.98 7.06
C THR A 56 13.50 5.27 7.03
N ALA A 57 14.04 5.65 5.87
CA ALA A 57 14.77 6.89 5.71
C ALA A 57 13.91 8.13 5.96
N MET A 58 12.60 8.03 5.70
CA MET A 58 11.64 9.09 6.01
C MET A 58 11.29 9.16 7.49
N GLY A 59 11.71 8.17 8.29
CA GLY A 59 11.36 8.09 9.70
C GLY A 59 10.03 7.39 9.97
N ALA A 60 9.44 6.75 8.96
CA ALA A 60 8.18 6.04 9.13
C ALA A 60 8.43 4.69 9.80
N THR A 61 7.72 4.41 10.88
CA THR A 61 7.83 3.16 11.62
C THR A 61 6.52 2.37 11.66
N ARG A 62 5.41 3.01 11.33
CA ARG A 62 4.10 2.37 11.29
C ARG A 62 3.44 2.65 9.95
N PHE A 63 2.76 1.64 9.42
CA PHE A 63 2.12 1.72 8.12
C PHE A 63 0.65 1.36 8.28
N HIS A 64 -0.23 2.20 7.74
CA HIS A 64 -1.67 2.00 7.83
C HIS A 64 -2.27 2.00 6.43
N VAL A 65 -3.21 1.10 6.20
CA VAL A 65 -3.96 1.07 4.94
C VAL A 65 -5.43 0.87 5.26
N SER A 66 -6.27 1.60 4.55
CA SER A 66 -7.71 1.44 4.59
C SER A 66 -8.22 1.32 3.17
N LEU A 67 -9.11 0.37 2.93
CA LEU A 67 -9.65 0.06 1.62
C LEU A 67 -11.15 0.22 1.64
N THR A 68 -11.68 0.86 0.61
CA THR A 68 -13.10 0.97 0.37
C THR A 68 -13.37 0.65 -1.08
N HIS A 69 -14.37 -0.20 -1.33
CA HIS A 69 -14.74 -0.53 -2.70
C HIS A 69 -16.22 -0.83 -2.80
N ASP A 70 -16.77 -0.57 -3.96
CA ASP A 70 -18.09 -1.02 -4.38
C ASP A 70 -18.01 -1.51 -5.81
N GLN A 71 -19.15 -1.63 -6.49
CA GLN A 71 -19.17 -2.12 -7.87
C GLN A 71 -18.52 -1.16 -8.87
N LEU A 72 -18.42 0.11 -8.53
CA LEU A 72 -17.97 1.15 -9.46
C LEU A 72 -16.64 1.76 -9.10
N VAL A 73 -16.31 1.83 -7.80
CA VAL A 73 -15.15 2.57 -7.32
C VAL A 73 -14.38 1.76 -6.30
N SER A 74 -13.05 1.76 -6.45
CA SER A 74 -12.14 1.29 -5.42
C SER A 74 -11.31 2.46 -4.92
N CYS A 75 -11.18 2.57 -3.61
CA CYS A 75 -10.48 3.67 -2.98
C CYS A 75 -9.56 3.13 -1.89
N ALA A 76 -8.39 3.74 -1.75
CA ALA A 76 -7.44 3.34 -0.71
C ALA A 76 -6.81 4.56 -0.09
N VAL A 77 -6.56 4.48 1.22
CA VAL A 77 -5.81 5.49 1.96
C VAL A 77 -4.63 4.79 2.62
N VAL A 78 -3.45 5.36 2.44
CA VAL A 78 -2.22 4.88 3.07
C VAL A 78 -1.63 6.00 3.90
N ILE A 79 -1.28 5.68 5.14
CA ILE A 79 -0.66 6.61 6.07
C ILE A 79 0.65 5.99 6.54
N LEU A 80 1.75 6.74 6.40
CA LEU A 80 3.04 6.38 6.94
C LEU A 80 3.29 7.29 8.14
N GLU A 81 3.64 6.67 9.26
CA GLU A 81 3.69 7.38 10.54
C GLU A 81 4.98 7.05 11.28
N ALA A 82 5.55 8.05 11.91
CA ALA A 82 6.74 7.87 12.75
C ALA A 82 6.45 7.18 14.08
#